data_bc354cf5eedf5b6075c8751c68279159
#
_entry.id   bc354cf5eedf5b6075c8751c68279159
#
_cell.length_a   1.000
_cell.length_b   1.000
_cell.length_c   1.000
_cell.angle_alpha   90.00
_cell.angle_beta   90.00
_cell.angle_gamma   90.00
#
_symmetry.space_group_name_H-M   'P 1'
#
loop_
_entity.id
_entity.type
_entity.pdbx_description
1 polymer ?
#
loop_
_entity_poly.entity_id
_entity_poly.type
_entity_poly.pdbx_seq_one_letter_code
_entity_poly.pdbx_strand_id
1 'polypeptide(L)'
;MKVILLGCILMLAYSIPGYTQNATMVAAMEQHHKRYHGDGIDNVLEYLPTAAVFGLKMCGVEAESSWKRRLTVSVVSFALNGGVTYGLKHTIHEMRPDGTDNKSFPSGHTAVAFCGATTLMHEYRKVSPWIGVAGYAVATTVAVDRVHRNRNHWYDVVAGAAIGIGSAEAGYWIGDKILGTNRDGKNDVSLSVAPTGVEFVLNL
;
A
#
# COMPACT_ATOMS: atom_id res chain seq x y z
N MET A 1 -25.47 -37.34 7.35
CA MET A 1 -26.02 -37.14 8.70
C MET A 1 -25.67 -35.79 9.31
N LYS A 2 -24.45 -35.28 9.22
CA LYS A 2 -24.06 -33.98 9.85
C LYS A 2 -24.71 -32.73 9.23
N VAL A 3 -25.02 -32.73 7.93
CA VAL A 3 -25.65 -31.59 7.23
C VAL A 3 -27.16 -31.45 7.58
N ILE A 4 -27.84 -32.56 7.79
CA ILE A 4 -29.25 -32.56 8.16
C ILE A 4 -29.44 -32.06 9.61
N LEU A 5 -28.51 -32.38 10.50
CA LEU A 5 -28.54 -31.91 11.89
C LEU A 5 -28.32 -30.39 11.99
N LEU A 6 -27.44 -29.83 11.15
CA LEU A 6 -27.19 -28.37 11.09
C LEU A 6 -28.41 -27.62 10.54
N GLY A 7 -29.11 -28.17 9.54
CA GLY A 7 -30.35 -27.62 9.00
C GLY A 7 -31.48 -27.59 10.03
N CYS A 8 -31.63 -28.65 10.83
CA CYS A 8 -32.66 -28.72 11.88
C CYS A 8 -32.36 -27.73 13.03
N ILE A 9 -31.10 -27.51 13.40
CA ILE A 9 -30.71 -26.53 14.42
C ILE A 9 -31.00 -25.11 13.94
N LEU A 10 -30.73 -24.80 12.67
CA LEU A 10 -31.05 -23.51 12.06
C LEU A 10 -32.56 -23.24 11.97
N MET A 11 -33.36 -24.28 11.69
CA MET A 11 -34.82 -24.16 11.63
C MET A 11 -35.45 -24.00 13.02
N LEU A 12 -34.89 -24.61 14.06
CA LEU A 12 -35.37 -24.47 15.45
C LEU A 12 -35.02 -23.09 16.01
N ALA A 13 -33.89 -22.48 15.63
CA ALA A 13 -33.51 -21.12 16.02
C ALA A 13 -34.45 -20.06 15.43
N TYR A 14 -35.07 -20.32 14.28
CA TYR A 14 -36.03 -19.41 13.62
C TYR A 14 -37.42 -19.39 14.29
N SER A 15 -37.71 -20.36 15.15
CA SER A 15 -39.03 -20.53 15.77
C SER A 15 -39.20 -19.87 17.14
N ILE A 16 -38.19 -19.18 17.66
CA ILE A 16 -38.23 -18.51 18.96
C ILE A 16 -38.52 -17.02 18.73
N PRO A 17 -39.69 -16.49 19.12
CA PRO A 17 -40.05 -15.07 18.86
C PRO A 17 -39.09 -14.03 19.44
N GLY A 18 -38.34 -14.39 20.49
CA GLY A 18 -37.31 -13.53 21.08
C GLY A 18 -36.00 -13.47 20.29
N TYR A 19 -35.74 -14.47 19.44
CA TYR A 19 -34.47 -14.54 18.70
C TYR A 19 -34.45 -13.59 17.48
N THR A 20 -35.62 -13.38 16.85
CA THR A 20 -35.75 -12.45 15.71
C THR A 20 -35.63 -10.99 16.12
N GLN A 21 -36.11 -10.61 17.32
CA GLN A 21 -35.96 -9.26 17.85
C GLN A 21 -34.50 -8.96 18.23
N ASN A 22 -33.80 -9.92 18.81
CA ASN A 22 -32.37 -9.76 19.11
C ASN A 22 -31.53 -9.73 17.84
N ALA A 23 -31.84 -10.53 16.83
CA ALA A 23 -31.13 -10.52 15.53
C ALA A 23 -31.34 -9.20 14.77
N THR A 24 -32.54 -8.62 14.80
CA THR A 24 -32.81 -7.31 14.22
C THR A 24 -32.16 -6.16 15.00
N MET A 25 -32.12 -6.25 16.33
CA MET A 25 -31.39 -5.29 17.17
C MET A 25 -29.88 -5.37 16.93
N VAL A 26 -29.32 -6.58 16.89
CA VAL A 26 -27.90 -6.79 16.62
C VAL A 26 -27.56 -6.31 15.20
N ALA A 27 -28.38 -6.61 14.21
CA ALA A 27 -28.21 -6.12 12.84
C ALA A 27 -28.34 -4.59 12.75
N ALA A 28 -29.27 -3.97 13.51
CA ALA A 28 -29.41 -2.52 13.60
C ALA A 28 -28.23 -1.86 14.32
N MET A 29 -27.70 -2.48 15.38
CA MET A 29 -26.48 -2.04 16.05
C MET A 29 -25.26 -2.20 15.16
N GLU A 30 -25.14 -3.29 14.40
CA GLU A 30 -24.10 -3.49 13.40
C GLU A 30 -24.18 -2.46 12.26
N GLN A 31 -25.38 -2.13 11.80
CA GLN A 31 -25.56 -1.08 10.80
C GLN A 31 -25.23 0.31 11.33
N HIS A 32 -25.50 0.60 12.60
CA HIS A 32 -25.15 1.88 13.23
C HIS A 32 -23.63 2.00 13.46
N HIS A 33 -22.94 0.88 13.67
CA HIS A 33 -21.47 0.84 13.82
C HIS A 33 -20.73 0.95 12.48
N LYS A 34 -21.40 0.66 11.36
CA LYS A 34 -20.81 0.65 10.00
C LYS A 34 -20.63 2.02 9.36
N ARG A 35 -21.20 3.09 9.90
CA ARG A 35 -21.15 4.44 9.31
C ARG A 35 -20.15 5.34 10.02
N TYR A 36 -18.88 4.98 10.01
CA TYR A 36 -17.86 5.96 10.38
C TYR A 36 -17.43 6.74 9.14
N HIS A 37 -18.11 7.88 8.90
CA HIS A 37 -17.75 8.85 7.87
C HIS A 37 -16.91 9.95 8.52
N GLY A 38 -15.65 10.00 8.22
CA GLY A 38 -14.75 11.08 8.60
C GLY A 38 -13.45 10.95 7.80
N ASP A 39 -12.85 12.09 7.46
CA ASP A 39 -11.50 12.12 6.95
C ASP A 39 -10.58 11.56 8.03
N GLY A 40 -9.95 10.43 7.74
CA GLY A 40 -9.07 9.78 8.68
C GLY A 40 -7.67 10.35 8.62
N ILE A 41 -6.95 10.16 9.70
CA ILE A 41 -5.52 10.46 9.76
C ILE A 41 -4.74 9.65 8.72
N ASP A 42 -5.28 8.53 8.26
CA ASP A 42 -4.75 7.67 7.21
C ASP A 42 -4.53 8.40 5.88
N ASN A 43 -5.38 9.38 5.53
CA ASN A 43 -5.22 10.21 4.33
C ASN A 43 -3.94 11.06 4.34
N VAL A 44 -3.39 11.35 5.51
CA VAL A 44 -2.13 12.10 5.67
C VAL A 44 -0.98 11.14 5.91
N LEU A 45 -1.19 10.15 6.78
CA LEU A 45 -0.15 9.20 7.17
C LEU A 45 0.32 8.32 6.00
N GLU A 46 -0.54 8.04 5.00
CA GLU A 46 -0.13 7.24 3.84
C GLU A 46 1.04 7.85 3.06
N TYR A 47 1.16 9.18 3.06
CA TYR A 47 2.24 9.89 2.38
C TYR A 47 3.46 10.15 3.26
N LEU A 48 3.36 9.96 4.57
CA LEU A 48 4.43 10.30 5.51
C LEU A 48 5.74 9.54 5.25
N PRO A 49 5.74 8.21 4.99
CA PRO A 49 6.97 7.50 4.65
C PRO A 49 7.62 8.05 3.38
N THR A 50 6.83 8.37 2.36
CA THR A 50 7.32 8.96 1.10
C THR A 50 7.88 10.37 1.32
N ALA A 51 7.19 11.19 2.11
CA ALA A 51 7.68 12.52 2.47
C ALA A 51 9.02 12.44 3.23
N ALA A 52 9.19 11.44 4.09
CA ALA A 52 10.45 11.20 4.80
C ALA A 52 11.59 10.80 3.84
N VAL A 53 11.31 10.05 2.77
CA VAL A 53 12.32 9.70 1.74
C VAL A 53 13.00 10.94 1.17
N PHE A 54 12.22 11.97 0.86
CA PHE A 54 12.73 13.21 0.29
C PHE A 54 13.18 14.21 1.35
N GLY A 55 12.42 14.34 2.44
CA GLY A 55 12.67 15.31 3.51
C GLY A 55 14.00 15.06 4.23
N LEU A 56 14.32 13.82 4.58
CA LEU A 56 15.60 13.49 5.21
C LEU A 56 16.79 13.84 4.31
N LYS A 57 16.68 13.61 3.00
CA LYS A 57 17.72 14.00 2.05
C LYS A 57 17.88 15.51 1.95
N MET A 58 16.78 16.26 1.97
CA MET A 58 16.82 17.74 1.99
C MET A 58 17.47 18.26 3.27
N CYS A 59 17.27 17.56 4.40
CA CYS A 59 17.94 17.87 5.67
C CYS A 59 19.42 17.45 5.73
N GLY A 60 19.99 16.94 4.63
CA GLY A 60 21.40 16.58 4.56
C GLY A 60 21.74 15.18 5.09
N VAL A 61 20.73 14.34 5.40
CA VAL A 61 20.97 12.94 5.77
C VAL A 61 21.45 12.18 4.53
N GLU A 62 22.59 11.50 4.66
CA GLU A 62 23.11 10.66 3.58
C GLU A 62 22.10 9.58 3.21
N ALA A 63 22.00 9.30 1.92
CA ALA A 63 21.08 8.29 1.40
C ALA A 63 21.77 7.49 0.31
N GLU A 64 21.33 6.25 0.12
CA GLU A 64 21.89 5.31 -0.85
C GLU A 64 21.90 5.87 -2.27
N SER A 65 20.85 6.61 -2.65
CA SER A 65 20.62 7.04 -4.03
C SER A 65 20.90 8.52 -4.29
N SER A 66 21.39 8.81 -5.50
CA SER A 66 21.41 10.16 -6.05
C SER A 66 19.99 10.70 -6.22
N TRP A 67 19.83 12.01 -6.37
CA TRP A 67 18.52 12.62 -6.64
C TRP A 67 17.83 12.06 -7.90
N LYS A 68 18.59 11.89 -8.99
CA LYS A 68 18.06 11.31 -10.24
C LYS A 68 17.52 9.91 -10.02
N ARG A 69 18.31 9.02 -9.41
CA ARG A 69 17.91 7.63 -9.15
C ARG A 69 16.67 7.58 -8.26
N ARG A 70 16.65 8.33 -7.17
CA ARG A 70 15.52 8.38 -6.25
C ARG A 70 14.24 8.82 -6.92
N LEU A 71 14.26 9.90 -7.70
CA LEU A 71 13.10 10.39 -8.44
C LEU A 71 12.62 9.35 -9.46
N THR A 72 13.52 8.79 -10.27
CA THR A 72 13.17 7.77 -11.25
C THR A 72 12.53 6.55 -10.59
N VAL A 73 13.17 5.99 -9.56
CA VAL A 73 12.65 4.84 -8.81
C VAL A 73 11.29 5.17 -8.20
N SER A 74 11.14 6.32 -7.54
CA SER A 74 9.88 6.70 -6.92
C SER A 74 8.76 6.83 -7.95
N VAL A 75 9.00 7.51 -9.08
CA VAL A 75 8.00 7.66 -10.14
C VAL A 75 7.58 6.29 -10.69
N VAL A 76 8.53 5.41 -10.97
CA VAL A 76 8.23 4.05 -11.47
C VAL A 76 7.47 3.24 -10.42
N SER A 77 7.90 3.26 -9.16
CA SER A 77 7.24 2.54 -8.06
C SER A 77 5.79 2.97 -7.88
N PHE A 78 5.53 4.28 -7.83
CA PHE A 78 4.18 4.80 -7.65
C PHE A 78 3.31 4.64 -8.91
N ALA A 79 3.89 4.69 -10.10
CA ALA A 79 3.16 4.38 -11.34
C ALA A 79 2.72 2.92 -11.38
N LEU A 80 3.59 1.98 -10.99
CA LEU A 80 3.26 0.56 -10.87
C LEU A 80 2.20 0.33 -9.79
N ASN A 81 2.39 0.91 -8.60
CA ASN A 81 1.46 0.81 -7.48
C ASN A 81 0.06 1.30 -7.88
N GLY A 82 -0.01 2.51 -8.45
CA GLY A 82 -1.26 3.10 -8.91
C GLY A 82 -1.92 2.28 -10.02
N GLY A 83 -1.14 1.85 -11.02
CA GLY A 83 -1.63 1.04 -12.14
C GLY A 83 -2.22 -0.29 -11.70
N VAL A 84 -1.50 -1.04 -10.86
CA VAL A 84 -1.97 -2.33 -10.33
C VAL A 84 -3.20 -2.13 -9.44
N THR A 85 -3.14 -1.18 -8.50
CA THR A 85 -4.25 -0.91 -7.59
C THR A 85 -5.49 -0.45 -8.35
N TYR A 86 -5.34 0.46 -9.32
CA TYR A 86 -6.44 0.93 -10.15
C TYR A 86 -7.04 -0.21 -10.98
N GLY A 87 -6.22 -1.01 -11.65
CA GLY A 87 -6.67 -2.15 -12.45
C GLY A 87 -7.48 -3.15 -11.63
N LEU A 88 -6.96 -3.53 -10.45
CA LEU A 88 -7.66 -4.47 -9.56
C LEU A 88 -8.98 -3.90 -9.03
N LYS A 89 -9.02 -2.61 -8.65
CA LYS A 89 -10.27 -1.95 -8.20
C LYS A 89 -11.37 -1.91 -9.26
N HIS A 90 -11.00 -1.91 -10.53
CA HIS A 90 -11.97 -1.89 -11.65
C HIS A 90 -12.34 -3.30 -12.12
N THR A 91 -11.56 -4.30 -11.75
CA THR A 91 -11.84 -5.71 -12.08
C THR A 91 -12.57 -6.40 -10.95
N ILE A 92 -12.18 -6.12 -9.70
CA ILE A 92 -12.73 -6.73 -8.50
C ILE A 92 -13.68 -5.73 -7.83
N HIS A 93 -14.98 -5.97 -7.95
CA HIS A 93 -16.02 -5.11 -7.39
C HIS A 93 -16.39 -5.60 -5.99
N GLU A 94 -15.57 -5.29 -5.00
CA GLU A 94 -15.80 -5.71 -3.63
C GLU A 94 -16.39 -4.59 -2.79
N MET A 95 -17.52 -4.88 -2.14
CA MET A 95 -18.20 -3.93 -1.26
C MET A 95 -17.37 -3.66 0.00
N ARG A 96 -17.26 -2.38 0.39
CA ARG A 96 -16.61 -2.03 1.66
C ARG A 96 -17.42 -2.51 2.85
N PRO A 97 -16.76 -2.81 3.99
CA PRO A 97 -17.46 -3.17 5.23
C PRO A 97 -18.48 -2.12 5.68
N ASP A 98 -18.23 -0.82 5.42
CA ASP A 98 -19.16 0.28 5.73
C ASP A 98 -20.29 0.45 4.72
N GLY A 99 -20.29 -0.30 3.61
CA GLY A 99 -21.31 -0.26 2.56
C GLY A 99 -21.31 0.99 1.68
N THR A 100 -20.25 1.80 1.71
CA THR A 100 -20.22 3.08 0.98
C THR A 100 -20.01 2.92 -0.52
N ASP A 101 -19.15 2.01 -0.95
CA ASP A 101 -18.86 1.72 -2.35
C ASP A 101 -18.36 0.28 -2.56
N ASN A 102 -18.21 -0.12 -3.82
CA ASN A 102 -17.74 -1.46 -4.22
C ASN A 102 -16.26 -1.47 -4.65
N LYS A 103 -15.44 -0.60 -4.10
CA LYS A 103 -14.00 -0.47 -4.42
C LYS A 103 -13.13 -0.72 -3.18
N SER A 104 -13.48 -1.75 -2.38
CA SER A 104 -12.72 -2.10 -1.19
C SER A 104 -11.35 -2.65 -1.54
N PHE A 105 -11.30 -3.65 -2.43
CA PHE A 105 -10.10 -4.39 -2.80
C PHE A 105 -9.35 -3.79 -3.99
N PRO A 106 -8.02 -3.74 -3.93
CA PRO A 106 -7.16 -3.75 -2.75
C PRO A 106 -7.15 -2.38 -2.04
N SER A 107 -6.59 -2.31 -0.82
CA SER A 107 -6.46 -1.04 -0.10
C SER A 107 -5.39 -0.15 -0.72
N GLY A 108 -5.81 0.93 -1.38
CA GLY A 108 -4.91 1.89 -2.01
C GLY A 108 -4.05 2.66 -1.01
N HIS A 109 -4.63 3.12 0.12
CA HIS A 109 -3.90 3.82 1.18
C HIS A 109 -2.77 2.94 1.74
N THR A 110 -3.09 1.68 2.03
CA THR A 110 -2.07 0.74 2.50
C THR A 110 -0.99 0.51 1.44
N ALA A 111 -1.36 0.38 0.16
CA ALA A 111 -0.39 0.18 -0.92
C ALA A 111 0.57 1.38 -1.07
N VAL A 112 0.06 2.61 -1.00
CA VAL A 112 0.87 3.84 -1.03
C VAL A 112 1.81 3.91 0.17
N ALA A 113 1.29 3.68 1.38
CA ALA A 113 2.08 3.73 2.61
C ALA A 113 3.23 2.71 2.62
N PHE A 114 2.94 1.45 2.24
CA PHE A 114 3.97 0.39 2.18
C PHE A 114 4.97 0.61 1.05
N CYS A 115 4.56 1.16 -0.10
CA CYS A 115 5.48 1.55 -1.16
C CYS A 115 6.48 2.60 -0.67
N GLY A 116 6.00 3.65 0.02
CA GLY A 116 6.85 4.67 0.61
C GLY A 116 7.76 4.12 1.71
N ALA A 117 7.24 3.24 2.58
CA ALA A 117 8.03 2.62 3.66
C ALA A 117 9.15 1.72 3.12
N THR A 118 8.88 0.95 2.06
CA THR A 118 9.89 0.12 1.39
C THR A 118 10.97 0.99 0.77
N THR A 119 10.58 2.06 0.08
CA THR A 119 11.52 3.04 -0.48
C THR A 119 12.37 3.67 0.63
N LEU A 120 11.76 4.06 1.74
CA LEU A 120 12.46 4.64 2.89
C LEU A 120 13.49 3.66 3.48
N MET A 121 13.12 2.39 3.60
CA MET A 121 14.05 1.34 4.04
C MET A 121 15.23 1.19 3.08
N HIS A 122 15.00 1.14 1.77
CA HIS A 122 16.07 1.03 0.78
C HIS A 122 17.04 2.22 0.83
N GLU A 123 16.52 3.42 0.96
CA GLU A 123 17.32 4.64 0.91
C GLU A 123 18.17 4.86 2.17
N TYR A 124 17.69 4.42 3.34
CA TYR A 124 18.33 4.81 4.61
C TYR A 124 18.79 3.65 5.48
N ARG A 125 18.63 2.37 5.05
CA ARG A 125 19.06 1.20 5.84
C ARG A 125 20.54 1.20 6.22
N LYS A 126 21.40 1.80 5.38
CA LYS A 126 22.85 1.91 5.66
C LYS A 126 23.16 2.99 6.71
N VAL A 127 22.33 4.01 6.81
CA VAL A 127 22.44 5.05 7.84
C VAL A 127 21.87 4.55 9.16
N SER A 128 20.63 4.11 9.12
CA SER A 128 19.96 3.47 10.25
C SER A 128 18.78 2.63 9.77
N PRO A 129 18.75 1.34 10.02
CA PRO A 129 17.61 0.50 9.68
C PRO A 129 16.33 0.91 10.42
N TRP A 130 16.47 1.59 11.56
CA TRP A 130 15.34 2.05 12.36
C TRP A 130 14.47 3.11 11.65
N ILE A 131 15.06 3.87 10.71
CA ILE A 131 14.31 4.81 9.86
C ILE A 131 13.28 4.05 9.00
N GLY A 132 13.71 2.97 8.37
CA GLY A 132 12.81 2.12 7.60
C GLY A 132 11.79 1.39 8.47
N VAL A 133 12.20 0.90 9.64
CA VAL A 133 11.29 0.28 10.62
C VAL A 133 10.20 1.27 11.04
N ALA A 134 10.56 2.54 11.32
CA ALA A 134 9.59 3.59 11.62
C ALA A 134 8.62 3.82 10.45
N GLY A 135 9.11 3.81 9.20
CA GLY A 135 8.27 3.89 8.00
C GLY A 135 7.25 2.75 7.93
N TYR A 136 7.68 1.52 8.18
CA TYR A 136 6.77 0.36 8.23
C TYR A 136 5.79 0.42 9.40
N ALA A 137 6.17 0.96 10.55
CA ALA A 137 5.26 1.17 11.67
C ALA A 137 4.14 2.16 11.28
N VAL A 138 4.47 3.26 10.61
CA VAL A 138 3.47 4.20 10.07
C VAL A 138 2.57 3.51 9.05
N ALA A 139 3.12 2.77 8.09
CA ALA A 139 2.34 2.06 7.07
C ALA A 139 1.40 1.02 7.69
N THR A 140 1.86 0.32 8.74
CA THR A 140 1.02 -0.62 9.50
C THR A 140 -0.10 0.12 10.25
N THR A 141 0.18 1.29 10.81
CA THR A 141 -0.85 2.13 11.45
C THR A 141 -1.93 2.52 10.46
N VAL A 142 -1.55 2.92 9.23
CA VAL A 142 -2.51 3.18 8.14
C VAL A 142 -3.36 1.95 7.86
N ALA A 143 -2.75 0.77 7.72
CA ALA A 143 -3.46 -0.49 7.45
C ALA A 143 -4.48 -0.82 8.55
N VAL A 144 -4.07 -0.70 9.83
CA VAL A 144 -4.94 -0.95 10.98
C VAL A 144 -6.08 0.06 11.04
N ASP A 145 -5.82 1.35 10.80
CA ASP A 145 -6.85 2.39 10.79
C ASP A 145 -7.90 2.12 9.70
N ARG A 146 -7.47 1.69 8.51
CA ARG A 146 -8.40 1.32 7.42
C ARG A 146 -9.35 0.19 7.81
N VAL A 147 -8.86 -0.82 8.52
CA VAL A 147 -9.70 -1.93 9.00
C VAL A 147 -10.59 -1.47 10.16
N HIS A 148 -10.02 -0.76 11.13
CA HIS A 148 -10.75 -0.26 12.29
C HIS A 148 -11.93 0.66 11.92
N ARG A 149 -11.76 1.47 10.89
CA ARG A 149 -12.78 2.37 10.37
C ARG A 149 -13.74 1.71 9.38
N ASN A 150 -13.71 0.40 9.22
CA ASN A 150 -14.52 -0.36 8.26
C ASN A 150 -14.41 0.14 6.80
N ARG A 151 -13.28 0.76 6.42
CA ARG A 151 -13.03 1.22 5.06
C ARG A 151 -12.52 0.10 4.15
N ASN A 152 -11.84 -0.89 4.73
CA ASN A 152 -11.31 -2.05 4.03
C ASN A 152 -11.42 -3.30 4.92
N HIS A 153 -11.53 -4.47 4.30
CA HIS A 153 -11.37 -5.74 5.00
C HIS A 153 -9.89 -5.98 5.31
N TRP A 154 -9.60 -6.88 6.26
CA TRP A 154 -8.22 -7.22 6.63
C TRP A 154 -7.37 -7.73 5.45
N TYR A 155 -7.96 -8.51 4.55
CA TYR A 155 -7.28 -9.04 3.38
C TYR A 155 -7.02 -7.97 2.29
N ASP A 156 -7.84 -6.91 2.21
CA ASP A 156 -7.58 -5.77 1.31
C ASP A 156 -6.30 -5.05 1.68
N VAL A 157 -6.06 -4.89 2.99
CA VAL A 157 -4.85 -4.22 3.47
C VAL A 157 -3.62 -5.10 3.34
N VAL A 158 -3.75 -6.43 3.52
CA VAL A 158 -2.66 -7.39 3.26
C VAL A 158 -2.29 -7.37 1.78
N ALA A 159 -3.28 -7.42 0.88
CA ALA A 159 -3.04 -7.30 -0.56
C ALA A 159 -2.43 -5.94 -0.92
N GLY A 160 -2.93 -4.84 -0.32
CA GLY A 160 -2.36 -3.51 -0.50
C GLY A 160 -0.90 -3.43 -0.08
N ALA A 161 -0.55 -4.00 1.09
CA ALA A 161 0.83 -4.05 1.57
C ALA A 161 1.74 -4.83 0.60
N ALA A 162 1.30 -5.99 0.12
CA ALA A 162 2.05 -6.79 -0.85
C ALA A 162 2.26 -6.03 -2.18
N ILE A 163 1.22 -5.35 -2.68
CA ILE A 163 1.32 -4.51 -3.89
C ILE A 163 2.30 -3.36 -3.66
N GLY A 164 2.22 -2.67 -2.51
CA GLY A 164 3.12 -1.56 -2.19
C GLY A 164 4.58 -1.97 -2.16
N ILE A 165 4.90 -3.04 -1.42
CA ILE A 165 6.26 -3.61 -1.34
C ILE A 165 6.72 -4.05 -2.72
N GLY A 166 5.92 -4.86 -3.43
CA GLY A 166 6.27 -5.37 -4.75
C GLY A 166 6.49 -4.27 -5.79
N SER A 167 5.68 -3.21 -5.75
CA SER A 167 5.84 -2.05 -6.63
C SER A 167 7.13 -1.27 -6.36
N ALA A 168 7.52 -1.12 -5.09
CA ALA A 168 8.78 -0.48 -4.72
C ALA A 168 9.97 -1.32 -5.20
N GLU A 169 9.99 -2.63 -4.93
CA GLU A 169 11.06 -3.53 -5.38
C GLU A 169 11.18 -3.54 -6.91
N ALA A 170 10.05 -3.65 -7.62
CA ALA A 170 10.04 -3.57 -9.08
C ALA A 170 10.50 -2.19 -9.58
N GLY A 171 10.15 -1.12 -8.87
CA GLY A 171 10.58 0.24 -9.18
C GLY A 171 12.09 0.41 -9.09
N TYR A 172 12.74 -0.18 -8.07
CA TYR A 172 14.20 -0.22 -7.99
C TYR A 172 14.82 -1.01 -9.14
N TRP A 173 14.29 -2.20 -9.42
CA TRP A 173 14.80 -3.03 -10.50
C TRP A 173 14.67 -2.36 -11.89
N ILE A 174 13.52 -1.77 -12.19
CA ILE A 174 13.26 -1.07 -13.46
C ILE A 174 14.04 0.23 -13.52
N GLY A 175 14.04 1.02 -12.43
CA GLY A 175 14.73 2.31 -12.37
C GLY A 175 16.23 2.16 -12.55
N ASP A 176 16.83 1.12 -11.97
CA ASP A 176 18.25 0.82 -12.16
C ASP A 176 18.55 0.44 -13.62
N LYS A 177 17.66 -0.31 -14.28
CA LYS A 177 17.81 -0.61 -15.71
C LYS A 177 17.67 0.63 -16.61
N ILE A 178 16.72 1.51 -16.30
CA ILE A 178 16.53 2.77 -17.05
C ILE A 178 17.76 3.67 -16.93
N LEU A 179 18.39 3.71 -15.77
CA LEU A 179 19.54 4.56 -15.48
C LEU A 179 20.89 3.90 -15.85
N GLY A 180 20.87 2.63 -16.29
CA GLY A 180 22.08 1.86 -16.55
C GLY A 180 22.94 1.63 -15.30
N THR A 181 22.34 1.62 -14.12
CA THR A 181 23.04 1.46 -12.85
C THR A 181 22.85 0.02 -12.36
N ASN A 182 23.89 -0.78 -12.38
CA ASN A 182 23.88 -2.09 -11.72
C ASN A 182 23.95 -1.91 -10.20
N ARG A 183 23.40 -2.87 -9.44
CA ARG A 183 23.42 -2.91 -7.96
C ARG A 183 24.82 -2.77 -7.36
N ASP A 184 25.85 -3.03 -8.15
CA ASP A 184 27.27 -2.96 -7.73
C ASP A 184 27.91 -1.59 -7.96
N GLY A 185 27.12 -0.54 -8.27
CA GLY A 185 27.61 0.83 -8.44
C GLY A 185 28.43 1.09 -9.71
N LYS A 186 28.56 0.12 -10.60
CA LYS A 186 29.16 0.31 -11.92
C LYS A 186 28.08 0.77 -12.90
N ASN A 187 28.26 1.94 -13.46
CA ASN A 187 27.45 2.44 -14.57
C ASN A 187 27.89 1.73 -15.84
N ASP A 188 27.10 0.79 -16.34
CA ASP A 188 27.40 0.11 -17.61
C ASP A 188 27.00 0.95 -18.83
N VAL A 189 26.11 1.94 -18.65
CA VAL A 189 25.67 2.86 -19.71
C VAL A 189 25.45 4.25 -19.13
N SER A 190 26.14 5.23 -19.63
CA SER A 190 25.86 6.65 -19.35
C SER A 190 25.30 7.34 -20.58
N LEU A 191 24.11 7.95 -20.44
CA LEU A 191 23.54 8.82 -21.43
C LEU A 191 23.90 10.26 -21.04
N SER A 192 24.76 10.91 -21.80
CA SER A 192 25.04 12.33 -21.64
C SER A 192 24.43 13.11 -22.80
N VAL A 193 23.65 14.14 -22.47
CA VAL A 193 23.12 15.09 -23.45
C VAL A 193 24.05 16.31 -23.42
N ALA A 194 24.86 16.44 -24.47
CA ALA A 194 25.65 17.63 -24.70
C ALA A 194 24.91 18.57 -25.65
N PRO A 195 25.19 19.87 -25.67
CA PRO A 195 24.57 20.82 -26.59
C PRO A 195 24.72 20.47 -28.06
N THR A 196 25.63 19.56 -28.40
CA THR A 196 25.97 19.14 -29.76
C THR A 196 25.46 17.73 -30.14
N GLY A 197 24.78 17.01 -29.23
CA GLY A 197 24.27 15.67 -29.50
C GLY A 197 24.09 14.80 -28.28
N VAL A 198 23.57 13.60 -28.51
CA VAL A 198 23.41 12.55 -27.50
C VAL A 198 24.57 11.56 -27.67
N GLU A 199 25.38 11.43 -26.63
CA GLU A 199 26.52 10.52 -26.57
C GLU A 199 26.20 9.31 -25.74
N PHE A 200 26.37 8.12 -26.32
CA PHE A 200 26.26 6.84 -25.62
C PHE A 200 27.67 6.35 -25.29
N VAL A 201 28.00 6.30 -24.02
CA VAL A 201 29.27 5.69 -23.57
C VAL A 201 28.96 4.33 -22.94
N LEU A 202 29.40 3.27 -23.60
CA LEU A 202 29.43 1.91 -23.09
C LEU A 202 30.79 1.69 -22.43
N ASN A 203 30.83 1.56 -21.10
CA ASN A 203 31.99 1.06 -20.38
C ASN A 203 31.89 -0.48 -20.32
N LEU A 204 32.69 -1.15 -21.12
CA LEU A 204 32.88 -2.61 -21.11
C LEU A 204 33.85 -3.02 -20.01
#